data_db0a9468d7d6bb3cb6d2335c7d4a9207
#
_entry.id   db0a9468d7d6bb3cb6d2335c7d4a9207
#
_cell.length_a   1.000
_cell.length_b   1.000
_cell.length_c   1.000
_cell.angle_alpha   90.00
_cell.angle_beta   90.00
_cell.angle_gamma   90.00
#
_symmetry.space_group_name_H-M   'P 1'
#
loop_
_entity.id
_entity.type
_entity.pdbx_description
1 polymer ?
#
loop_
_entity_poly.entity_id
_entity_poly.type
_entity_poly.pdbx_seq_one_letter_code
_entity_poly.pdbx_strand_id
1 'polypeptide(L)'
;MCIGGHVSSLVVPARDPGARRSRDAHPDRHDAVSAADVLAGIPGWWAQRAQAAGLSGKWLDVTQVIDGAQPPHLAEPALVITGSAEEVGELYVTALPSQQRAEHGRHYTPKPLAAELWNKAKRALSWKRPQPLTGLVRDPACGAGALLLPVLREHLGAAARTDPQLVLAALPNLIEGIDNDPNAVWLANVMLAAEMLPILALTPRTRRRPLPALVRLGDGLAEHQTSAMVSLMNPPYGRVRLEAAERERFAEYLYGHANMYSLFMATGLESLEPEGVLAALVPTSFLAGRYFEAQRSRFAAKAPLREVGFIHDRAGVFDGVLQETCLATFARRKHRKVSINTVNGAVVELARVATPRTAGPWILPRRADDAPVAAAAIRMPLTLASAGWKASTGPLVWNRRKEDIAAQAGVGAVPILWAADIDGGIIHQDSARDGQRYLTLHDRDRRVMVLDRPAILVQRTTAPEQMRRLVPAELSKQVLDDWGGSVVVENHVNVLRPTTDSPTISQATLTRVLATETLDRVMRSLSGSVAVSAYELAALPLPAAEVLASWEELSGTALDDAVKAAYRVGGL
;
A
#
# COMPACT_ATOMS: atom_id res chain seq x y z
N MET A 1 -14.77 -17.87 -8.18
CA MET A 1 -14.22 -18.71 -9.27
C MET A 1 -12.72 -18.51 -9.25
N CYS A 2 -12.01 -19.62 -8.95
CA CYS A 2 -10.56 -19.63 -8.72
C CYS A 2 -9.79 -19.28 -9.98
N ILE A 3 -8.98 -18.22 -9.93
CA ILE A 3 -7.94 -17.93 -10.93
C ILE A 3 -6.61 -18.42 -10.34
N GLY A 4 -6.47 -19.74 -10.28
CA GLY A 4 -5.25 -20.42 -9.88
C GLY A 4 -4.90 -21.49 -10.90
N GLY A 5 -4.52 -21.13 -12.12
CA GLY A 5 -4.36 -22.15 -13.15
C GLY A 5 -3.52 -21.83 -14.38
N HIS A 6 -2.63 -20.84 -14.36
CA HIS A 6 -1.91 -20.49 -15.59
C HIS A 6 -0.37 -20.61 -15.57
N VAL A 7 0.25 -20.95 -14.46
CA VAL A 7 1.72 -21.09 -14.42
C VAL A 7 2.21 -22.40 -15.05
N SER A 8 1.38 -23.46 -15.05
CA SER A 8 1.77 -24.78 -15.57
C SER A 8 1.96 -24.87 -17.09
N SER A 9 1.45 -23.91 -17.88
CA SER A 9 1.57 -23.93 -19.35
C SER A 9 2.80 -23.21 -19.89
N LEU A 10 3.53 -22.48 -19.05
CA LEU A 10 4.67 -21.67 -19.43
C LEU A 10 6.00 -22.43 -19.44
N VAL A 11 6.04 -23.60 -18.78
CA VAL A 11 7.28 -24.38 -18.59
C VAL A 11 7.06 -25.80 -19.06
N VAL A 12 7.87 -26.24 -20.03
CA VAL A 12 7.91 -27.63 -20.52
C VAL A 12 9.29 -28.19 -20.18
N PRO A 13 9.40 -29.33 -19.48
CA PRO A 13 10.68 -29.97 -19.19
C PRO A 13 11.43 -30.32 -20.47
N ALA A 14 12.72 -30.06 -20.54
CA ALA A 14 13.57 -30.49 -21.64
C ALA A 14 13.61 -32.03 -21.68
N ARG A 15 13.37 -32.66 -22.84
CA ARG A 15 13.45 -34.10 -22.99
C ARG A 15 14.91 -34.52 -23.03
N ASP A 16 15.36 -35.26 -22.02
CA ASP A 16 16.64 -36.01 -22.06
C ASP A 16 16.39 -37.39 -22.73
N PRO A 17 17.08 -37.69 -23.82
CA PRO A 17 16.91 -38.96 -24.52
C PRO A 17 17.56 -40.20 -23.85
N GLY A 18 18.21 -40.04 -22.66
CA GLY A 18 19.09 -41.05 -22.06
C GLY A 18 18.80 -41.55 -20.66
N ALA A 19 17.78 -41.05 -19.93
CA ALA A 19 17.58 -41.42 -18.52
C ALA A 19 16.83 -42.73 -18.34
N ARG A 20 17.55 -43.77 -17.88
CA ARG A 20 16.98 -45.05 -17.38
C ARG A 20 16.27 -44.75 -16.04
N ARG A 21 14.98 -45.07 -15.95
CA ARG A 21 14.17 -44.99 -14.73
C ARG A 21 14.68 -45.98 -13.67
N SER A 22 15.23 -45.48 -12.56
CA SER A 22 15.34 -46.21 -11.30
C SER A 22 13.99 -46.15 -10.57
N ARG A 23 13.43 -47.32 -10.25
CA ARG A 23 12.26 -47.48 -9.38
C ARG A 23 12.79 -47.37 -7.95
N ASP A 24 12.42 -46.35 -7.23
CA ASP A 24 12.24 -46.19 -5.78
C ASP A 24 12.46 -44.71 -5.39
N ALA A 25 11.41 -43.91 -5.53
CA ALA A 25 11.29 -42.64 -4.85
C ALA A 25 9.82 -42.29 -4.61
N HIS A 26 9.47 -41.95 -3.40
CA HIS A 26 8.14 -41.49 -2.99
C HIS A 26 7.65 -40.35 -3.91
N PRO A 27 6.35 -40.35 -4.30
CA PRO A 27 5.79 -39.33 -5.20
C PRO A 27 5.26 -38.15 -4.40
N ASP A 28 6.14 -37.21 -3.93
CA ASP A 28 5.74 -35.91 -3.40
C ASP A 28 6.93 -34.95 -3.33
N ARG A 29 7.60 -34.75 -4.46
CA ARG A 29 8.38 -33.55 -4.77
C ARG A 29 8.14 -33.25 -6.26
N HIS A 30 7.12 -32.47 -6.54
CA HIS A 30 7.14 -31.65 -7.74
C HIS A 30 8.36 -30.73 -7.58
N ASP A 31 9.39 -30.93 -8.38
CA ASP A 31 10.56 -30.06 -8.44
C ASP A 31 10.07 -28.64 -8.74
N ALA A 32 9.98 -27.82 -7.69
CA ALA A 32 9.55 -26.44 -7.85
C ALA A 32 10.60 -25.71 -8.69
N VAL A 33 10.18 -25.09 -9.78
CA VAL A 33 11.04 -24.28 -10.67
C VAL A 33 11.76 -23.24 -9.84
N SER A 34 13.09 -23.21 -9.89
CA SER A 34 13.89 -22.21 -9.20
C SER A 34 14.12 -20.96 -10.08
N ALA A 35 14.43 -19.83 -9.45
CA ALA A 35 14.78 -18.62 -10.17
C ALA A 35 16.01 -18.81 -11.08
N ALA A 36 16.96 -19.69 -10.69
CA ALA A 36 18.12 -20.04 -11.51
C ALA A 36 17.69 -20.80 -12.77
N ASP A 37 16.72 -21.73 -12.68
CA ASP A 37 16.21 -22.45 -13.85
C ASP A 37 15.50 -21.51 -14.82
N VAL A 38 14.77 -20.50 -14.29
CA VAL A 38 14.15 -19.47 -15.14
C VAL A 38 15.24 -18.69 -15.89
N LEU A 39 16.27 -18.21 -15.20
CA LEU A 39 17.36 -17.48 -15.83
C LEU A 39 18.09 -18.32 -16.88
N ALA A 40 18.34 -19.61 -16.64
CA ALA A 40 18.97 -20.51 -17.57
C ALA A 40 18.14 -20.71 -18.86
N GLY A 41 16.81 -20.65 -18.78
CA GLY A 41 15.92 -20.75 -19.94
C GLY A 41 15.80 -19.47 -20.80
N ILE A 42 16.27 -18.32 -20.30
CA ILE A 42 16.12 -17.02 -20.98
C ILE A 42 16.81 -16.95 -22.35
N PRO A 43 18.03 -17.48 -22.58
CA PRO A 43 18.64 -17.46 -23.91
C PRO A 43 17.78 -18.16 -24.98
N GLY A 44 17.14 -19.28 -24.64
CA GLY A 44 16.22 -19.99 -25.53
C GLY A 44 14.96 -19.18 -25.84
N TRP A 45 14.35 -18.57 -24.82
CA TRP A 45 13.19 -17.69 -24.94
C TRP A 45 13.52 -16.46 -25.83
N TRP A 46 14.67 -15.84 -25.63
CA TRP A 46 15.16 -14.72 -26.44
C TRP A 46 15.33 -15.11 -27.90
N ALA A 47 16.03 -16.24 -28.16
CA ALA A 47 16.30 -16.71 -29.53
C ALA A 47 15.00 -16.91 -30.32
N GLN A 48 13.95 -17.50 -29.70
CA GLN A 48 12.65 -17.67 -30.32
C GLN A 48 12.00 -16.32 -30.69
N ARG A 49 12.06 -15.33 -29.80
CA ARG A 49 11.49 -13.99 -30.06
C ARG A 49 12.28 -13.23 -31.13
N ALA A 50 13.60 -13.32 -31.12
CA ALA A 50 14.44 -12.71 -32.12
C ALA A 50 14.18 -13.31 -33.52
N GLN A 51 14.03 -14.64 -33.61
CA GLN A 51 13.63 -15.32 -34.85
C GLN A 51 12.25 -14.89 -35.32
N ALA A 52 11.28 -14.82 -34.42
CA ALA A 52 9.92 -14.35 -34.73
C ALA A 52 9.89 -12.89 -35.24
N ALA A 53 10.84 -12.06 -34.77
CA ALA A 53 11.05 -10.71 -35.28
C ALA A 53 11.84 -10.65 -36.62
N GLY A 54 12.23 -11.79 -37.21
CA GLY A 54 13.01 -11.86 -38.47
C GLY A 54 14.50 -11.58 -38.29
N LEU A 55 15.03 -11.72 -37.09
CA LEU A 55 16.47 -11.57 -36.79
C LEU A 55 17.19 -12.92 -36.87
N SER A 56 18.51 -12.89 -37.12
CA SER A 56 19.34 -14.08 -37.27
C SER A 56 20.80 -13.81 -36.88
N GLY A 57 21.62 -14.87 -36.80
CA GLY A 57 23.03 -14.78 -36.44
C GLY A 57 23.23 -14.31 -35.00
N LYS A 58 24.16 -13.39 -34.76
CA LYS A 58 24.48 -12.90 -33.41
C LYS A 58 23.28 -12.35 -32.63
N TRP A 59 22.21 -11.93 -33.31
CA TRP A 59 21.01 -11.38 -32.68
C TRP A 59 20.19 -12.42 -31.94
N LEU A 60 20.48 -13.71 -32.13
CA LEU A 60 19.86 -14.82 -31.39
C LEU A 60 20.52 -15.04 -30.01
N ASP A 61 21.68 -14.44 -29.77
CA ASP A 61 22.43 -14.57 -28.54
C ASP A 61 22.22 -13.32 -27.66
N VAL A 62 21.38 -13.42 -26.66
CA VAL A 62 21.04 -12.32 -25.75
C VAL A 62 22.28 -11.77 -25.02
N THR A 63 23.32 -12.58 -24.81
CA THR A 63 24.51 -12.17 -24.05
C THR A 63 25.41 -11.19 -24.83
N GLN A 64 25.19 -11.06 -26.14
CA GLN A 64 26.03 -10.25 -27.04
C GLN A 64 25.31 -9.01 -27.59
N VAL A 65 24.01 -8.88 -27.41
CA VAL A 65 23.20 -7.91 -28.17
C VAL A 65 22.58 -6.82 -27.33
N ILE A 66 22.77 -6.82 -26.02
CA ILE A 66 22.33 -5.75 -25.11
C ILE A 66 23.58 -5.07 -24.56
N ASP A 67 23.78 -3.80 -24.96
CA ASP A 67 24.94 -3.02 -24.52
C ASP A 67 24.83 -2.63 -23.06
N GLY A 68 25.84 -2.97 -22.26
CA GLY A 68 25.89 -2.67 -20.82
C GLY A 68 25.17 -3.69 -19.93
N ALA A 69 24.45 -4.69 -20.47
CA ALA A 69 23.85 -5.75 -19.66
C ALA A 69 24.83 -6.92 -19.49
N GLN A 70 25.14 -7.26 -18.24
CA GLN A 70 26.00 -8.41 -17.92
C GLN A 70 25.11 -9.59 -17.50
N PRO A 71 25.17 -10.74 -18.22
CA PRO A 71 24.44 -11.92 -17.83
C PRO A 71 24.98 -12.49 -16.51
N PRO A 72 24.13 -13.04 -15.65
CA PRO A 72 24.58 -13.83 -14.52
C PRO A 72 25.25 -15.13 -14.99
N HIS A 73 25.82 -15.87 -14.06
CA HIS A 73 26.25 -17.24 -14.38
C HIS A 73 25.00 -18.08 -14.68
N LEU A 74 24.86 -18.48 -15.97
CA LEU A 74 23.73 -19.29 -16.43
C LEU A 74 24.12 -20.77 -16.37
N ALA A 75 23.26 -21.58 -15.75
CA ALA A 75 23.35 -23.03 -15.78
C ALA A 75 22.86 -23.57 -17.15
N GLU A 76 23.06 -24.86 -17.40
CA GLU A 76 22.42 -25.53 -18.53
C GLU A 76 20.89 -25.45 -18.39
N PRO A 77 20.17 -25.13 -19.49
CA PRO A 77 18.73 -24.93 -19.42
C PRO A 77 17.98 -26.26 -19.17
N ALA A 78 17.38 -26.39 -17.99
CA ALA A 78 16.51 -27.51 -17.64
C ALA A 78 15.07 -27.31 -18.14
N LEU A 79 14.70 -26.09 -18.51
CA LEU A 79 13.33 -25.67 -18.84
C LEU A 79 13.29 -24.93 -20.18
N VAL A 80 12.22 -25.14 -20.93
CA VAL A 80 11.85 -24.30 -22.07
C VAL A 80 10.89 -23.21 -21.57
N ILE A 81 11.34 -21.97 -21.59
CA ILE A 81 10.54 -20.80 -21.22
C ILE A 81 9.76 -20.32 -22.44
N THR A 82 8.47 -20.05 -22.26
CA THR A 82 7.58 -19.46 -23.27
C THR A 82 6.78 -18.31 -22.67
N GLY A 83 6.00 -17.61 -23.49
CA GLY A 83 5.10 -16.54 -23.00
C GLY A 83 5.63 -15.14 -23.19
N SER A 84 4.88 -14.16 -22.69
CA SER A 84 5.20 -12.72 -22.76
C SER A 84 6.31 -12.33 -21.78
N ALA A 85 6.86 -11.12 -21.95
CA ALA A 85 7.86 -10.59 -21.02
C ALA A 85 7.33 -10.49 -19.57
N GLU A 86 6.05 -10.12 -19.41
CA GLU A 86 5.41 -10.06 -18.09
C GLU A 86 5.32 -11.44 -17.43
N GLU A 87 4.87 -12.45 -18.19
CA GLU A 87 4.73 -13.83 -17.67
C GLU A 87 6.08 -14.42 -17.25
N VAL A 88 7.14 -14.13 -18.00
CA VAL A 88 8.49 -14.56 -17.65
C VAL A 88 9.01 -13.82 -16.41
N GLY A 89 8.78 -12.51 -16.32
CA GLY A 89 9.11 -11.72 -15.11
C GLY A 89 8.37 -12.20 -13.87
N GLU A 90 7.08 -12.54 -14.00
CA GLU A 90 6.26 -13.09 -12.93
C GLU A 90 6.76 -14.48 -12.49
N LEU A 91 7.07 -15.34 -13.45
CA LEU A 91 7.65 -16.67 -13.20
C LEU A 91 8.95 -16.57 -12.39
N TYR A 92 9.85 -15.65 -12.77
CA TYR A 92 11.09 -15.43 -12.05
C TYR A 92 10.85 -15.01 -10.59
N VAL A 93 9.99 -14.01 -10.36
CA VAL A 93 9.72 -13.52 -9.00
C VAL A 93 9.01 -14.59 -8.15
N THR A 94 8.11 -15.36 -8.75
CA THR A 94 7.40 -16.46 -8.06
C THR A 94 8.35 -17.60 -7.70
N ALA A 95 9.36 -17.85 -8.53
CA ALA A 95 10.36 -18.89 -8.31
C ALA A 95 11.44 -18.49 -7.27
N LEU A 96 11.48 -17.22 -6.82
CA LEU A 96 12.36 -16.80 -5.71
C LEU A 96 11.91 -17.47 -4.40
N PRO A 97 12.84 -17.84 -3.50
CA PRO A 97 12.50 -18.37 -2.18
C PRO A 97 11.55 -17.44 -1.42
N SER A 98 10.53 -18.00 -0.77
CA SER A 98 9.52 -17.23 -0.03
C SER A 98 10.12 -16.29 1.03
N GLN A 99 11.20 -16.71 1.69
CA GLN A 99 11.93 -15.90 2.64
C GLN A 99 12.57 -14.68 1.96
N GLN A 100 13.23 -14.84 0.81
CA GLN A 100 13.81 -13.71 0.06
C GLN A 100 12.73 -12.74 -0.44
N ARG A 101 11.58 -13.26 -0.89
CA ARG A 101 10.45 -12.42 -1.29
C ARG A 101 9.93 -11.58 -0.11
N ALA A 102 9.78 -12.20 1.06
CA ALA A 102 9.27 -11.53 2.25
C ALA A 102 10.28 -10.52 2.84
N GLU A 103 11.56 -10.89 2.94
CA GLU A 103 12.62 -10.02 3.50
C GLU A 103 12.87 -8.77 2.66
N HIS A 104 12.75 -8.88 1.34
CA HIS A 104 12.99 -7.77 0.43
C HIS A 104 11.71 -7.14 -0.11
N GLY A 105 10.53 -7.60 0.32
CA GLY A 105 9.23 -7.10 -0.17
C GLY A 105 9.06 -7.24 -1.69
N ARG A 106 9.65 -8.29 -2.29
CA ARG A 106 9.65 -8.52 -3.74
C ARG A 106 8.34 -9.12 -4.19
N HIS A 107 7.51 -8.32 -4.83
CA HIS A 107 6.26 -8.74 -5.44
C HIS A 107 6.25 -8.28 -6.90
N TYR A 108 5.93 -9.21 -7.81
CA TYR A 108 5.74 -8.84 -9.20
C TYR A 108 4.47 -7.98 -9.35
N THR A 109 4.54 -6.95 -10.18
CA THR A 109 3.37 -6.13 -10.47
C THR A 109 2.58 -6.75 -11.62
N PRO A 110 1.34 -7.23 -11.40
CA PRO A 110 0.51 -7.77 -12.46
C PRO A 110 0.31 -6.78 -13.61
N LYS A 111 0.33 -7.29 -14.85
CA LYS A 111 0.21 -6.49 -16.08
C LYS A 111 -0.93 -5.47 -16.06
N PRO A 112 -2.17 -5.81 -15.60
CA PRO A 112 -3.25 -4.83 -15.55
C PRO A 112 -2.97 -3.65 -14.60
N LEU A 113 -2.31 -3.91 -13.46
CA LEU A 113 -1.95 -2.88 -12.49
C LEU A 113 -0.82 -1.99 -12.99
N ALA A 114 0.20 -2.58 -13.64
CA ALA A 114 1.28 -1.83 -14.28
C ALA A 114 0.75 -0.88 -15.36
N ALA A 115 -0.13 -1.38 -16.23
CA ALA A 115 -0.76 -0.57 -17.27
C ALA A 115 -1.64 0.55 -16.67
N GLU A 116 -2.41 0.25 -15.61
CA GLU A 116 -3.25 1.26 -14.98
C GLU A 116 -2.43 2.30 -14.22
N LEU A 117 -1.33 1.93 -13.58
CA LEU A 117 -0.45 2.90 -12.93
C LEU A 117 0.15 3.88 -13.95
N TRP A 118 0.58 3.38 -15.12
CA TRP A 118 1.01 4.23 -16.23
C TRP A 118 -0.12 5.12 -16.76
N ASN A 119 -1.35 4.60 -16.92
CA ASN A 119 -2.51 5.37 -17.32
C ASN A 119 -2.82 6.52 -16.34
N LYS A 120 -2.70 6.26 -15.02
CA LYS A 120 -2.87 7.29 -13.98
C LYS A 120 -1.80 8.38 -14.10
N ALA A 121 -0.53 8.01 -14.32
CA ALA A 121 0.55 8.97 -14.55
C ALA A 121 0.28 9.86 -15.77
N LYS A 122 -0.17 9.27 -16.90
CA LYS A 122 -0.54 10.03 -18.11
C LYS A 122 -1.71 11.00 -17.86
N ARG A 123 -2.75 10.55 -17.15
CA ARG A 123 -3.85 11.45 -16.75
C ARG A 123 -3.38 12.62 -15.91
N ALA A 124 -2.44 12.38 -15.00
CA ALA A 124 -1.85 13.43 -14.16
C ALA A 124 -1.01 14.43 -14.98
N LEU A 125 -0.31 13.96 -16.01
CA LEU A 125 0.37 14.79 -17.02
C LEU A 125 -0.59 15.47 -18.00
N SER A 126 -1.89 15.18 -17.93
CA SER A 126 -2.92 15.68 -18.86
C SER A 126 -2.75 15.17 -20.30
N TRP A 127 -2.11 14.02 -20.50
CA TRP A 127 -2.01 13.37 -21.80
C TRP A 127 -3.36 12.78 -22.21
N LYS A 128 -3.87 13.19 -23.38
CA LYS A 128 -5.20 12.78 -23.88
C LYS A 128 -5.14 11.57 -24.81
N ARG A 129 -3.97 11.26 -25.34
CA ARG A 129 -3.73 10.17 -26.30
C ARG A 129 -2.30 9.65 -26.14
N PRO A 130 -1.99 8.43 -26.60
CA PRO A 130 -0.63 7.93 -26.68
C PRO A 130 0.26 8.91 -27.47
N GLN A 131 1.44 9.18 -26.93
CA GLN A 131 2.43 10.06 -27.55
C GLN A 131 3.84 9.60 -27.14
N PRO A 132 4.89 9.92 -27.93
CA PRO A 132 6.26 9.66 -27.53
C PRO A 132 6.59 10.34 -26.19
N LEU A 133 7.46 9.71 -25.39
CA LEU A 133 7.98 10.30 -24.17
C LEU A 133 8.76 11.59 -24.51
N THR A 134 8.57 12.61 -23.67
CA THR A 134 9.25 13.91 -23.78
C THR A 134 10.21 14.17 -22.62
N GLY A 135 10.25 13.28 -21.63
CA GLY A 135 11.13 13.33 -20.47
C GLY A 135 11.32 11.94 -19.88
N LEU A 136 12.17 11.85 -18.88
CA LEU A 136 12.58 10.60 -18.24
C LEU A 136 11.45 9.99 -17.41
N VAL A 137 11.18 8.70 -17.63
CA VAL A 137 10.35 7.86 -16.76
C VAL A 137 11.29 6.92 -16.00
N ARG A 138 11.27 7.02 -14.68
CA ARG A 138 12.14 6.24 -13.79
C ARG A 138 11.33 5.31 -12.89
N ASP A 139 11.82 4.05 -12.76
CA ASP A 139 11.40 3.11 -11.72
C ASP A 139 12.61 2.82 -10.81
N PRO A 140 12.63 3.35 -9.56
CA PRO A 140 13.77 3.22 -8.65
C PRO A 140 13.88 1.85 -7.96
N ALA A 141 12.92 0.93 -8.17
CA ALA A 141 12.89 -0.42 -7.61
C ALA A 141 12.23 -1.38 -8.62
N CYS A 142 12.79 -1.44 -9.83
CA CYS A 142 12.08 -1.96 -11.01
C CYS A 142 11.90 -3.48 -11.04
N GLY A 143 12.63 -4.25 -10.22
CA GLY A 143 12.61 -5.71 -10.27
C GLY A 143 12.88 -6.22 -11.71
N ALA A 144 12.00 -7.10 -12.20
CA ALA A 144 12.04 -7.61 -13.57
C ALA A 144 11.45 -6.65 -14.63
N GLY A 145 11.24 -5.37 -14.32
CA GLY A 145 10.86 -4.33 -15.29
C GLY A 145 9.36 -4.20 -15.58
N ALA A 146 8.49 -4.81 -14.77
CA ALA A 146 7.04 -4.86 -15.01
C ALA A 146 6.38 -3.50 -15.28
N LEU A 147 6.75 -2.45 -14.54
CA LEU A 147 6.19 -1.11 -14.69
C LEU A 147 6.73 -0.37 -15.92
N LEU A 148 7.92 -0.72 -16.40
CA LEU A 148 8.55 -0.07 -17.56
C LEU A 148 8.06 -0.65 -18.89
N LEU A 149 7.57 -1.89 -18.92
CA LEU A 149 7.07 -2.54 -20.14
C LEU A 149 5.92 -1.75 -20.82
N PRO A 150 4.83 -1.36 -20.13
CA PRO A 150 3.76 -0.57 -20.76
C PRO A 150 4.23 0.81 -21.23
N VAL A 151 5.19 1.42 -20.52
CA VAL A 151 5.79 2.70 -20.90
C VAL A 151 6.55 2.58 -22.21
N LEU A 152 7.45 1.58 -22.30
CA LEU A 152 8.26 1.32 -23.49
C LEU A 152 7.38 0.99 -24.70
N ARG A 153 6.41 0.09 -24.57
CA ARG A 153 5.51 -0.28 -25.66
C ARG A 153 4.75 0.92 -26.22
N GLU A 154 4.23 1.77 -25.34
CA GLU A 154 3.51 2.98 -25.77
C GLU A 154 4.44 3.95 -26.48
N HIS A 155 5.66 4.16 -25.99
CA HIS A 155 6.64 5.01 -26.64
C HIS A 155 7.01 4.49 -28.03
N LEU A 156 7.37 3.19 -28.15
CA LEU A 156 7.72 2.56 -29.43
C LEU A 156 6.56 2.65 -30.45
N GLY A 157 5.33 2.38 -29.99
CA GLY A 157 4.14 2.50 -30.85
C GLY A 157 3.88 3.94 -31.31
N ALA A 158 4.03 4.91 -30.42
CA ALA A 158 3.83 6.32 -30.73
C ALA A 158 4.94 6.90 -31.62
N ALA A 159 6.15 6.37 -31.52
CA ALA A 159 7.32 6.77 -32.33
C ALA A 159 7.46 5.99 -33.64
N ALA A 160 6.50 5.17 -34.03
CA ALA A 160 6.59 4.25 -35.20
C ALA A 160 6.90 4.91 -36.55
N ARG A 161 6.73 6.23 -36.68
CA ARG A 161 7.07 7.01 -37.88
C ARG A 161 8.45 7.64 -37.85
N THR A 162 9.18 7.50 -36.74
CA THR A 162 10.55 8.01 -36.56
C THR A 162 11.56 6.98 -37.03
N ASP A 163 12.75 7.41 -37.43
CA ASP A 163 13.84 6.47 -37.75
C ASP A 163 14.10 5.49 -36.61
N PRO A 164 14.03 4.17 -36.85
CA PRO A 164 14.18 3.15 -35.81
C PRO A 164 15.42 3.29 -34.96
N GLN A 165 16.54 3.70 -35.55
CA GLN A 165 17.81 3.88 -34.82
C GLN A 165 17.75 5.08 -33.86
N LEU A 166 17.13 6.18 -34.28
CA LEU A 166 16.97 7.34 -33.41
C LEU A 166 16.06 7.02 -32.25
N VAL A 167 14.98 6.24 -32.49
CA VAL A 167 14.10 5.77 -31.42
C VAL A 167 14.88 4.95 -30.40
N LEU A 168 15.62 3.92 -30.84
CA LEU A 168 16.38 3.06 -29.93
C LEU A 168 17.50 3.83 -29.21
N ALA A 169 18.21 4.73 -29.90
CA ALA A 169 19.28 5.51 -29.31
C ALA A 169 18.82 6.53 -28.25
N ALA A 170 17.57 6.98 -28.33
CA ALA A 170 17.01 7.93 -27.38
C ALA A 170 16.54 7.27 -26.05
N LEU A 171 16.27 5.96 -26.05
CA LEU A 171 15.65 5.25 -24.91
C LEU A 171 16.39 5.42 -23.58
N PRO A 172 17.74 5.40 -23.49
CA PRO A 172 18.45 5.57 -22.21
C PRO A 172 18.21 6.93 -21.54
N ASN A 173 17.79 7.95 -22.30
CA ASN A 173 17.44 9.27 -21.77
C ASN A 173 15.94 9.39 -21.41
N LEU A 174 15.14 8.40 -21.77
CA LEU A 174 13.68 8.43 -21.63
C LEU A 174 13.14 7.39 -20.64
N ILE A 175 13.88 6.30 -20.42
CA ILE A 175 13.47 5.20 -19.53
C ILE A 175 14.66 4.77 -18.71
N GLU A 176 14.51 4.74 -17.39
CA GLU A 176 15.51 4.27 -16.45
C GLU A 176 14.87 3.35 -15.40
N GLY A 177 15.38 2.13 -15.27
CA GLY A 177 15.13 1.25 -14.14
C GLY A 177 16.35 1.16 -13.23
N ILE A 178 16.13 1.02 -11.94
CA ILE A 178 17.17 0.77 -10.94
C ILE A 178 16.74 -0.39 -10.08
N ASP A 179 17.62 -1.34 -9.83
CA ASP A 179 17.42 -2.39 -8.84
C ASP A 179 18.77 -2.79 -8.22
N ASN A 180 18.74 -3.31 -7.00
CA ASN A 180 19.94 -3.76 -6.28
C ASN A 180 20.23 -5.26 -6.48
N ASP A 181 19.38 -5.98 -7.21
CA ASP A 181 19.58 -7.39 -7.55
C ASP A 181 20.13 -7.50 -8.98
N PRO A 182 21.38 -7.97 -9.17
CA PRO A 182 21.97 -8.08 -10.50
C PRO A 182 21.20 -9.04 -11.42
N ASN A 183 20.56 -10.07 -10.89
CA ASN A 183 19.76 -11.00 -11.66
C ASN A 183 18.46 -10.34 -12.18
N ALA A 184 17.79 -9.57 -11.32
CA ALA A 184 16.62 -8.80 -11.71
C ALA A 184 16.98 -7.73 -12.75
N VAL A 185 18.10 -7.03 -12.58
CA VAL A 185 18.63 -6.02 -13.53
C VAL A 185 18.87 -6.64 -14.91
N TRP A 186 19.56 -7.80 -14.97
CA TRP A 186 19.78 -8.47 -16.25
C TRP A 186 18.47 -8.90 -16.89
N LEU A 187 17.60 -9.56 -16.13
CA LEU A 187 16.30 -10.03 -16.62
C LEU A 187 15.44 -8.86 -17.13
N ALA A 188 15.36 -7.76 -16.39
CA ALA A 188 14.62 -6.58 -16.81
C ALA A 188 15.14 -6.00 -18.14
N ASN A 189 16.45 -5.93 -18.29
CA ASN A 189 17.06 -5.50 -19.56
C ASN A 189 16.69 -6.44 -20.71
N VAL A 190 16.69 -7.76 -20.50
CA VAL A 190 16.27 -8.73 -21.50
C VAL A 190 14.78 -8.58 -21.84
N MET A 191 13.91 -8.43 -20.84
CA MET A 191 12.48 -8.24 -21.05
C MET A 191 12.17 -6.97 -21.86
N LEU A 192 12.80 -5.85 -21.50
CA LEU A 192 12.65 -4.59 -22.22
C LEU A 192 13.26 -4.66 -23.63
N ALA A 193 14.45 -5.26 -23.78
CA ALA A 193 15.07 -5.44 -25.08
C ALA A 193 14.25 -6.31 -26.05
N ALA A 194 13.52 -7.30 -25.52
CA ALA A 194 12.63 -8.13 -26.33
C ALA A 194 11.51 -7.31 -27.01
N GLU A 195 11.02 -6.27 -26.35
CA GLU A 195 10.03 -5.34 -26.93
C GLU A 195 10.65 -4.44 -28.02
N MET A 196 11.95 -4.26 -28.03
CA MET A 196 12.67 -3.47 -29.04
C MET A 196 12.99 -4.28 -30.33
N LEU A 197 12.90 -5.62 -30.29
CA LEU A 197 13.27 -6.49 -31.43
C LEU A 197 12.51 -6.14 -32.72
N PRO A 198 11.20 -5.86 -32.74
CA PRO A 198 10.49 -5.45 -33.95
C PRO A 198 11.07 -4.16 -34.56
N ILE A 199 11.42 -3.18 -33.72
CA ILE A 199 12.03 -1.91 -34.17
C ILE A 199 13.43 -2.14 -34.71
N LEU A 200 14.24 -2.98 -34.04
CA LEU A 200 15.56 -3.36 -34.50
C LEU A 200 15.50 -4.07 -35.88
N ALA A 201 14.49 -4.92 -36.09
CA ALA A 201 14.30 -5.63 -37.36
C ALA A 201 14.04 -4.70 -38.55
N LEU A 202 13.36 -3.56 -38.31
CA LEU A 202 13.14 -2.52 -39.33
C LEU A 202 14.45 -1.79 -39.73
N THR A 203 15.47 -1.85 -38.86
CA THR A 203 16.78 -1.22 -39.17
C THR A 203 17.57 -2.03 -40.20
N PRO A 204 18.12 -1.42 -41.25
CA PRO A 204 19.00 -2.10 -42.21
C PRO A 204 20.14 -2.86 -41.53
N ARG A 205 20.44 -4.09 -41.97
CA ARG A 205 21.42 -4.99 -41.33
C ARG A 205 22.78 -4.33 -41.02
N THR A 206 23.25 -3.50 -41.93
CA THR A 206 24.54 -2.80 -41.81
C THR A 206 24.55 -1.67 -40.77
N ARG A 207 23.36 -1.20 -40.38
CA ARG A 207 23.18 -0.09 -39.43
C ARG A 207 22.75 -0.56 -38.04
N ARG A 208 22.41 -1.84 -37.85
CA ARG A 208 22.01 -2.39 -36.56
C ARG A 208 23.11 -2.25 -35.52
N ARG A 209 22.77 -1.71 -34.36
CA ARG A 209 23.62 -1.60 -33.16
C ARG A 209 23.06 -2.47 -32.05
N PRO A 210 23.87 -2.88 -31.07
CA PRO A 210 23.35 -3.51 -29.84
C PRO A 210 22.23 -2.66 -29.25
N LEU A 211 21.26 -3.32 -28.59
CA LEU A 211 20.16 -2.66 -27.92
C LEU A 211 20.69 -2.00 -26.64
N PRO A 212 20.18 -0.81 -26.26
CA PRO A 212 20.63 -0.16 -25.04
C PRO A 212 20.08 -0.89 -23.82
N ALA A 213 20.89 -1.03 -22.76
CA ALA A 213 20.39 -1.35 -21.43
C ALA A 213 19.63 -0.14 -20.87
N LEU A 214 18.45 -0.39 -20.31
CA LEU A 214 17.60 0.64 -19.70
C LEU A 214 17.53 0.50 -18.17
N VAL A 215 18.09 -0.58 -17.63
CA VAL A 215 18.10 -0.87 -16.20
C VAL A 215 19.53 -1.01 -15.73
N ARG A 216 19.85 -0.34 -14.63
CA ARG A 216 21.18 -0.40 -14.00
C ARG A 216 21.14 -0.96 -12.60
N LEU A 217 22.22 -1.61 -12.20
CA LEU A 217 22.45 -2.03 -10.82
C LEU A 217 22.71 -0.79 -9.96
N GLY A 218 22.02 -0.69 -8.83
CA GLY A 218 22.20 0.43 -7.92
C GLY A 218 21.19 0.50 -6.79
N ASP A 219 21.41 1.44 -5.89
CA ASP A 219 20.46 1.77 -4.82
C ASP A 219 19.46 2.81 -5.34
N GLY A 220 18.18 2.42 -5.41
CA GLY A 220 17.09 3.31 -5.81
C GLY A 220 16.76 4.41 -4.80
N LEU A 221 17.26 4.30 -3.57
CA LEU A 221 17.17 5.37 -2.57
C LEU A 221 18.30 6.42 -2.72
N ALA A 222 19.34 6.15 -3.50
CA ALA A 222 20.40 7.12 -3.72
C ALA A 222 19.88 8.42 -4.38
N GLU A 223 20.61 9.50 -4.24
CA GLU A 223 20.29 10.76 -4.92
C GLU A 223 20.42 10.59 -6.44
N HIS A 224 19.39 11.03 -7.16
CA HIS A 224 19.35 10.96 -8.60
C HIS A 224 19.90 12.25 -9.22
N GLN A 225 20.89 12.13 -10.08
CA GLN A 225 21.52 13.27 -10.76
C GLN A 225 20.58 13.93 -11.80
N THR A 226 19.67 13.16 -12.37
CA THR A 226 18.72 13.63 -13.39
C THR A 226 17.31 13.62 -12.83
N SER A 227 16.58 14.72 -13.04
CA SER A 227 15.15 14.77 -12.69
C SER A 227 14.33 13.92 -13.63
N ALA A 228 13.25 13.31 -13.11
CA ALA A 228 12.31 12.51 -13.87
C ALA A 228 11.00 13.25 -14.12
N MET A 229 10.48 13.15 -15.34
CA MET A 229 9.12 13.57 -15.68
C MET A 229 8.10 12.70 -14.93
N VAL A 230 8.37 11.41 -14.84
CA VAL A 230 7.54 10.47 -14.08
C VAL A 230 8.41 9.54 -13.26
N SER A 231 8.09 9.42 -11.96
CA SER A 231 8.59 8.35 -11.11
C SER A 231 7.48 7.32 -10.94
N LEU A 232 7.66 6.14 -11.55
CA LEU A 232 6.78 4.98 -11.39
C LEU A 232 7.40 4.03 -10.39
N MET A 233 6.61 3.46 -9.47
CA MET A 233 7.18 2.53 -8.49
C MET A 233 6.18 1.55 -7.89
N ASN A 234 6.66 0.33 -7.65
CA ASN A 234 6.11 -0.63 -6.70
C ASN A 234 7.24 -0.97 -5.71
N PRO A 235 7.55 -0.09 -4.77
CA PRO A 235 8.73 -0.23 -3.92
C PRO A 235 8.52 -1.33 -2.86
N PRO A 236 9.60 -1.87 -2.27
CA PRO A 236 9.49 -2.85 -1.21
C PRO A 236 8.74 -2.29 0.01
N TYR A 237 7.90 -3.13 0.66
CA TYR A 237 7.16 -2.76 1.87
C TYR A 237 7.90 -3.21 3.12
N GLY A 238 7.51 -2.66 4.27
CA GLY A 238 8.01 -3.06 5.56
C GLY A 238 8.77 -1.96 6.31
N ARG A 239 8.97 -2.21 7.59
CA ARG A 239 9.73 -1.32 8.47
C ARG A 239 11.21 -1.52 8.25
N VAL A 240 11.97 -0.42 8.31
CA VAL A 240 13.42 -0.43 8.20
C VAL A 240 14.04 0.37 9.35
N ARG A 241 15.19 -0.07 9.81
CA ARG A 241 16.05 0.68 10.72
C ARG A 241 17.06 1.44 9.88
N LEU A 242 17.05 2.75 9.99
CA LEU A 242 17.95 3.64 9.28
C LEU A 242 19.19 3.93 10.13
N GLU A 243 20.33 4.02 9.49
CA GLU A 243 21.54 4.60 10.07
C GLU A 243 21.38 6.12 10.27
N ALA A 244 22.25 6.72 11.09
CA ALA A 244 22.10 8.12 11.46
C ALA A 244 22.09 9.08 10.26
N ALA A 245 22.97 8.88 9.29
CA ALA A 245 23.05 9.70 8.08
C ALA A 245 21.79 9.58 7.20
N GLU A 246 21.27 8.38 7.02
CA GLU A 246 20.01 8.17 6.28
C GLU A 246 18.83 8.80 7.02
N ARG A 247 18.79 8.65 8.35
CA ARG A 247 17.74 9.25 9.17
C ARG A 247 17.76 10.78 9.10
N GLU A 248 18.92 11.40 9.05
CA GLU A 248 19.08 12.83 8.85
C GLU A 248 18.61 13.25 7.44
N ARG A 249 19.03 12.53 6.40
CA ARG A 249 18.61 12.77 5.01
C ARG A 249 17.09 12.75 4.84
N PHE A 250 16.41 11.81 5.48
CA PHE A 250 14.95 11.67 5.39
C PHE A 250 14.19 12.36 6.53
N ALA A 251 14.84 13.16 7.40
CA ALA A 251 14.23 13.73 8.60
C ALA A 251 12.91 14.46 8.35
N GLU A 252 12.80 15.18 7.23
CA GLU A 252 11.59 15.93 6.84
C GLU A 252 10.39 15.06 6.45
N TYR A 253 10.61 13.75 6.21
CA TYR A 253 9.60 12.75 5.83
C TYR A 253 9.28 11.78 6.96
N LEU A 254 10.05 11.78 8.04
CA LEU A 254 9.99 10.79 9.09
C LEU A 254 9.29 11.29 10.34
N TYR A 255 8.44 10.41 10.88
CA TYR A 255 7.94 10.48 12.24
C TYR A 255 8.02 9.08 12.87
N GLY A 256 8.95 8.88 13.82
CA GLY A 256 9.14 7.59 14.48
C GLY A 256 9.83 6.54 13.60
N HIS A 257 9.15 5.45 13.26
CA HIS A 257 9.71 4.36 12.47
C HIS A 257 9.67 4.68 10.97
N ALA A 258 10.76 4.36 10.27
CA ALA A 258 10.81 4.42 8.81
C ALA A 258 10.11 3.19 8.18
N ASN A 259 9.50 3.40 7.03
CA ASN A 259 8.96 2.34 6.19
C ASN A 259 9.59 2.45 4.80
N MET A 260 10.02 1.33 4.23
CA MET A 260 10.80 1.32 3.00
C MET A 260 10.07 2.04 1.85
N TYR A 261 8.80 1.71 1.58
CA TYR A 261 8.07 2.38 0.50
C TYR A 261 7.94 3.90 0.69
N SER A 262 7.90 4.37 1.95
CA SER A 262 7.85 5.80 2.27
C SER A 262 9.12 6.53 1.85
N LEU A 263 10.29 5.89 2.04
CA LEU A 263 11.58 6.43 1.62
C LEU A 263 11.69 6.50 0.09
N PHE A 264 11.27 5.45 -0.62
CA PHE A 264 11.21 5.47 -2.09
C PHE A 264 10.28 6.56 -2.62
N MET A 265 9.11 6.73 -2.02
CA MET A 265 8.20 7.82 -2.38
C MET A 265 8.85 9.19 -2.14
N ALA A 266 9.57 9.38 -1.02
CA ALA A 266 10.28 10.63 -0.71
C ALA A 266 11.39 10.91 -1.75
N THR A 267 12.26 9.92 -2.04
CA THR A 267 13.30 10.04 -3.06
C THR A 267 12.72 10.33 -4.45
N GLY A 268 11.64 9.62 -4.82
CA GLY A 268 10.92 9.85 -6.07
C GLY A 268 10.36 11.28 -6.17
N LEU A 269 9.76 11.79 -5.08
CA LEU A 269 9.24 13.16 -5.04
C LEU A 269 10.32 14.22 -5.24
N GLU A 270 11.46 14.07 -4.54
CA GLU A 270 12.56 15.05 -4.63
C GLU A 270 13.18 15.09 -6.02
N SER A 271 13.24 13.95 -6.71
CA SER A 271 13.81 13.82 -8.04
C SER A 271 12.85 14.14 -9.21
N LEU A 272 11.65 14.67 -8.96
CA LEU A 272 10.72 15.04 -10.02
C LEU A 272 11.11 16.36 -10.71
N GLU A 273 10.83 16.45 -12.00
CA GLU A 273 10.78 17.71 -12.74
C GLU A 273 9.72 18.68 -12.16
N PRO A 274 9.76 19.99 -12.48
CA PRO A 274 8.81 20.99 -11.96
C PRO A 274 7.33 20.65 -12.18
N GLU A 275 6.97 19.97 -13.27
CA GLU A 275 5.60 19.49 -13.55
C GLU A 275 5.48 17.97 -13.46
N GLY A 276 6.46 17.32 -12.84
CA GLY A 276 6.56 15.87 -12.77
C GLY A 276 5.47 15.20 -11.94
N VAL A 277 5.35 13.91 -12.15
CA VAL A 277 4.34 13.03 -11.54
C VAL A 277 5.03 11.86 -10.84
N LEU A 278 4.61 11.56 -9.61
CA LEU A 278 4.93 10.31 -8.93
C LEU A 278 3.69 9.43 -8.94
N ALA A 279 3.82 8.20 -9.43
CA ALA A 279 2.77 7.20 -9.40
C ALA A 279 3.29 5.91 -8.75
N ALA A 280 2.62 5.47 -7.68
CA ALA A 280 3.09 4.39 -6.83
C ALA A 280 1.99 3.39 -6.51
N LEU A 281 2.34 2.10 -6.51
CA LEU A 281 1.55 1.03 -5.91
C LEU A 281 2.06 0.82 -4.49
N VAL A 282 1.26 1.19 -3.50
CA VAL A 282 1.68 1.24 -2.10
C VAL A 282 0.54 0.89 -1.13
N PRO A 283 0.86 0.46 0.11
CA PRO A 283 -0.14 0.27 1.14
C PRO A 283 -0.89 1.56 1.48
N THR A 284 -2.19 1.47 1.78
CA THR A 284 -3.02 2.63 2.14
C THR A 284 -2.67 3.26 3.49
N SER A 285 -1.80 2.63 4.27
CA SER A 285 -1.40 3.12 5.59
C SER A 285 -0.78 4.54 5.57
N PHE A 286 -0.20 4.98 4.44
CA PHE A 286 0.31 6.36 4.33
C PHE A 286 -0.80 7.41 4.32
N LEU A 287 -2.03 7.05 3.94
CA LEU A 287 -3.16 7.98 3.85
C LEU A 287 -3.62 8.49 5.23
N ALA A 288 -3.50 7.66 6.26
CA ALA A 288 -4.04 7.99 7.58
C ALA A 288 -3.08 7.68 8.75
N GLY A 289 -2.07 6.84 8.56
CA GLY A 289 -1.18 6.42 9.63
C GLY A 289 -0.33 7.58 10.20
N ARG A 290 -0.12 7.57 11.54
CA ARG A 290 0.66 8.60 12.25
C ARG A 290 2.10 8.70 11.78
N TYR A 291 2.73 7.57 11.46
CA TYR A 291 4.13 7.54 11.01
C TYR A 291 4.36 8.23 9.65
N PHE A 292 3.29 8.52 8.92
CA PHE A 292 3.32 9.18 7.61
C PHE A 292 2.86 10.65 7.65
N GLU A 293 2.69 11.22 8.84
CA GLU A 293 2.24 12.62 9.00
C GLU A 293 3.19 13.61 8.34
N ALA A 294 4.49 13.50 8.61
CA ALA A 294 5.52 14.34 8.00
C ALA A 294 5.54 14.17 6.47
N GLN A 295 5.44 12.93 5.99
CA GLN A 295 5.36 12.63 4.57
C GLN A 295 4.13 13.26 3.91
N ARG A 296 2.92 13.11 4.51
CA ARG A 296 1.69 13.74 3.98
C ARG A 296 1.84 15.25 3.90
N SER A 297 2.45 15.88 4.90
CA SER A 297 2.73 17.33 4.89
C SER A 297 3.58 17.73 3.69
N ARG A 298 4.68 17.01 3.44
CA ARG A 298 5.58 17.28 2.31
C ARG A 298 4.90 17.06 0.96
N PHE A 299 4.17 15.97 0.81
CA PHE A 299 3.43 15.69 -0.42
C PHE A 299 2.33 16.72 -0.67
N ALA A 300 1.57 17.11 0.35
CA ALA A 300 0.55 18.16 0.23
C ALA A 300 1.12 19.49 -0.23
N ALA A 301 2.37 19.80 0.15
CA ALA A 301 3.06 21.03 -0.22
C ALA A 301 3.71 20.98 -1.62
N LYS A 302 4.45 19.87 -1.92
CA LYS A 302 5.31 19.78 -3.12
C LYS A 302 4.63 19.14 -4.33
N ALA A 303 3.85 18.07 -4.11
CA ALA A 303 3.09 17.36 -5.15
C ALA A 303 1.83 16.74 -4.52
N PRO A 304 0.73 17.47 -4.43
CA PRO A 304 -0.50 16.99 -3.82
C PRO A 304 -1.06 15.74 -4.50
N LEU A 305 -1.80 14.92 -3.74
CA LEU A 305 -2.49 13.74 -4.26
C LEU A 305 -3.45 14.13 -5.39
N ARG A 306 -3.26 13.55 -6.57
CA ARG A 306 -4.05 13.81 -7.78
C ARG A 306 -5.12 12.76 -8.02
N GLU A 307 -4.77 11.50 -7.77
CA GLU A 307 -5.65 10.36 -8.00
C GLU A 307 -5.28 9.21 -7.05
N VAL A 308 -6.28 8.46 -6.58
CA VAL A 308 -6.08 7.22 -5.83
C VAL A 308 -7.04 6.15 -6.34
N GLY A 309 -6.53 4.94 -6.58
CA GLY A 309 -7.31 3.76 -6.94
C GLY A 309 -7.14 2.69 -5.86
N PHE A 310 -8.19 2.41 -5.10
CA PHE A 310 -8.18 1.34 -4.11
C PHE A 310 -8.30 -0.02 -4.78
N ILE A 311 -7.46 -0.98 -4.37
CA ILE A 311 -7.46 -2.34 -4.88
C ILE A 311 -8.23 -3.21 -3.87
N HIS A 312 -9.39 -3.74 -4.29
CA HIS A 312 -10.27 -4.50 -3.39
C HIS A 312 -9.94 -5.99 -3.29
N ASP A 313 -9.39 -6.59 -4.34
CA ASP A 313 -9.04 -8.01 -4.33
C ASP A 313 -7.68 -8.22 -3.66
N ARG A 314 -7.72 -8.52 -2.36
CA ARG A 314 -6.51 -8.77 -1.55
C ARG A 314 -5.90 -10.13 -1.82
N ALA A 315 -6.71 -11.11 -2.21
CA ALA A 315 -6.29 -12.50 -2.34
C ALA A 315 -5.59 -12.80 -3.68
N GLY A 316 -5.74 -11.93 -4.69
CA GLY A 316 -5.23 -12.17 -6.04
C GLY A 316 -4.06 -11.29 -6.46
N VAL A 317 -3.71 -10.24 -5.69
CA VAL A 317 -2.68 -9.27 -6.11
C VAL A 317 -1.31 -9.58 -5.54
N PHE A 318 -1.24 -9.96 -4.26
CA PHE A 318 0.02 -10.32 -3.60
C PHE A 318 -0.19 -11.41 -2.57
N ASP A 319 0.42 -12.58 -2.76
CA ASP A 319 0.44 -13.65 -1.78
C ASP A 319 1.09 -13.17 -0.47
N GLY A 320 0.36 -13.28 0.65
CA GLY A 320 0.86 -12.96 1.99
C GLY A 320 0.81 -11.49 2.41
N VAL A 321 0.31 -10.56 1.58
CA VAL A 321 0.13 -9.14 1.96
C VAL A 321 -1.28 -8.92 2.51
N LEU A 322 -1.40 -8.82 3.83
CA LEU A 322 -2.67 -8.54 4.53
C LEU A 322 -3.10 -7.07 4.48
N GLN A 323 -2.27 -6.19 3.93
CA GLN A 323 -2.54 -4.74 3.91
C GLN A 323 -3.31 -4.34 2.65
N GLU A 324 -4.31 -3.47 2.83
CA GLU A 324 -4.97 -2.79 1.70
C GLU A 324 -3.92 -1.97 0.92
N THR A 325 -3.90 -2.11 -0.41
CA THR A 325 -3.01 -1.37 -1.30
C THR A 325 -3.79 -0.46 -2.23
N CYS A 326 -3.11 0.54 -2.77
CA CYS A 326 -3.69 1.46 -3.73
C CYS A 326 -2.66 1.91 -4.78
N LEU A 327 -3.18 2.32 -5.94
CA LEU A 327 -2.44 3.07 -6.93
C LEU A 327 -2.60 4.56 -6.61
N ALA A 328 -1.56 5.19 -6.06
CA ALA A 328 -1.57 6.60 -5.69
C ALA A 328 -0.75 7.43 -6.68
N THR A 329 -1.33 8.55 -7.13
CA THR A 329 -0.65 9.45 -8.07
C THR A 329 -0.59 10.86 -7.50
N PHE A 330 0.60 11.42 -7.49
CA PHE A 330 0.91 12.74 -6.98
C PHE A 330 1.45 13.61 -8.12
N ALA A 331 1.03 14.87 -8.20
CA ALA A 331 1.44 15.75 -9.28
C ALA A 331 1.86 17.12 -8.75
N ARG A 332 2.99 17.64 -9.22
CA ARG A 332 3.44 19.01 -8.91
C ARG A 332 2.53 20.06 -9.54
N ARG A 333 1.88 19.74 -10.64
CA ARG A 333 0.89 20.62 -11.28
C ARG A 333 -0.30 20.86 -10.37
N LYS A 334 -0.69 22.13 -10.19
CA LYS A 334 -1.79 22.53 -9.31
C LYS A 334 -3.14 21.93 -9.75
N HIS A 335 -3.87 21.37 -8.79
CA HIS A 335 -5.22 20.87 -8.97
C HIS A 335 -6.02 21.05 -7.65
N ARG A 336 -7.36 21.01 -7.75
CA ARG A 336 -8.25 21.26 -6.61
C ARG A 336 -9.01 20.03 -6.14
N LYS A 337 -9.06 18.98 -6.95
CA LYS A 337 -9.82 17.75 -6.66
C LYS A 337 -8.96 16.52 -6.89
N VAL A 338 -9.16 15.53 -6.03
CA VAL A 338 -8.62 14.17 -6.17
C VAL A 338 -9.70 13.29 -6.78
N SER A 339 -9.36 12.54 -7.82
CA SER A 339 -10.18 11.45 -8.34
C SER A 339 -9.96 10.19 -7.51
N ILE A 340 -11.03 9.57 -7.06
CA ILE A 340 -11.01 8.36 -6.27
C ILE A 340 -11.70 7.26 -7.07
N ASN A 341 -11.03 6.13 -7.21
CA ASN A 341 -11.56 4.98 -7.95
C ASN A 341 -11.30 3.68 -7.21
N THR A 342 -12.01 2.65 -7.61
CA THR A 342 -11.70 1.26 -7.28
C THR A 342 -11.09 0.59 -8.51
N VAL A 343 -10.17 -0.32 -8.26
CA VAL A 343 -9.47 -1.11 -9.27
C VAL A 343 -9.72 -2.58 -8.96
N ASN A 344 -10.59 -3.22 -9.75
CA ASN A 344 -10.92 -4.63 -9.66
C ASN A 344 -11.21 -5.15 -11.06
N GLY A 345 -10.15 -5.50 -11.81
CA GLY A 345 -10.25 -5.84 -13.23
C GLY A 345 -10.61 -4.65 -14.11
N ALA A 346 -11.55 -3.78 -13.68
CA ALA A 346 -11.90 -2.50 -14.29
C ALA A 346 -11.66 -1.36 -13.31
N VAL A 347 -11.48 -0.15 -13.84
CA VAL A 347 -11.36 1.08 -13.05
C VAL A 347 -12.72 1.77 -13.01
N VAL A 348 -13.28 1.93 -11.80
CA VAL A 348 -14.57 2.59 -11.60
C VAL A 348 -14.36 3.81 -10.72
N GLU A 349 -14.72 5.00 -11.24
CA GLU A 349 -14.69 6.24 -10.46
C GLU A 349 -15.74 6.19 -9.34
N LEU A 350 -15.32 6.38 -8.11
CA LEU A 350 -16.18 6.42 -6.93
C LEU A 350 -16.58 7.85 -6.60
N ALA A 351 -15.61 8.78 -6.63
CA ALA A 351 -15.82 10.14 -6.18
C ALA A 351 -14.74 11.10 -6.68
N ARG A 352 -15.04 12.41 -6.55
CA ARG A 352 -14.07 13.51 -6.63
C ARG A 352 -14.20 14.37 -5.39
N VAL A 353 -13.18 14.36 -4.54
CA VAL A 353 -13.14 15.16 -3.30
C VAL A 353 -12.12 16.28 -3.39
N ALA A 354 -12.18 17.23 -2.45
CA ALA A 354 -11.16 18.27 -2.35
C ALA A 354 -9.76 17.65 -2.11
N THR A 355 -8.74 18.20 -2.77
CA THR A 355 -7.35 17.76 -2.59
C THR A 355 -6.91 17.97 -1.14
N PRO A 356 -6.48 16.92 -0.40
CA PRO A 356 -5.96 17.06 0.95
C PRO A 356 -4.74 17.98 0.98
N ARG A 357 -4.72 18.90 1.96
CA ARG A 357 -3.63 19.88 2.10
C ARG A 357 -3.03 19.91 3.49
N THR A 358 -3.43 18.99 4.34
CA THR A 358 -2.99 18.90 5.73
C THR A 358 -2.11 17.67 5.97
N ALA A 359 -1.33 17.71 7.03
CA ALA A 359 -0.55 16.57 7.52
C ALA A 359 -1.41 15.48 8.15
N GLY A 360 -2.64 15.81 8.60
CA GLY A 360 -3.57 14.88 9.23
C GLY A 360 -4.01 13.74 8.30
N PRO A 361 -4.75 12.76 8.83
CA PRO A 361 -5.34 11.69 8.03
C PRO A 361 -6.21 12.24 6.89
N TRP A 362 -6.08 11.65 5.71
CA TRP A 362 -6.86 12.06 4.54
C TRP A 362 -8.17 11.28 4.45
N ILE A 363 -9.27 12.00 4.26
CA ILE A 363 -10.62 11.43 4.16
C ILE A 363 -10.88 11.13 2.69
N LEU A 364 -10.85 9.85 2.34
CA LEU A 364 -10.99 9.37 0.96
C LEU A 364 -12.01 8.22 0.94
N PRO A 365 -13.23 8.42 0.39
CA PRO A 365 -14.28 7.39 0.39
C PRO A 365 -13.84 6.14 -0.38
N ARG A 366 -14.18 4.96 0.17
CA ARG A 366 -13.90 3.66 -0.45
C ARG A 366 -15.11 3.06 -1.16
N ARG A 367 -16.26 3.71 -1.01
CA ARG A 367 -17.53 3.38 -1.68
C ARG A 367 -18.13 4.65 -2.24
N ALA A 368 -18.84 4.55 -3.36
CA ALA A 368 -19.53 5.68 -3.98
C ALA A 368 -20.54 6.33 -3.01
N ASP A 369 -21.28 5.51 -2.26
CA ASP A 369 -22.28 5.97 -1.28
C ASP A 369 -21.67 6.78 -0.12
N ASP A 370 -20.39 6.57 0.20
CA ASP A 370 -19.69 7.32 1.25
C ASP A 370 -19.18 8.69 0.78
N ALA A 371 -19.19 8.95 -0.52
CA ALA A 371 -18.65 10.18 -1.09
C ALA A 371 -19.34 11.47 -0.56
N PRO A 372 -20.66 11.55 -0.45
CA PRO A 372 -21.32 12.74 0.12
C PRO A 372 -20.92 13.00 1.57
N VAL A 373 -20.88 11.95 2.39
CA VAL A 373 -20.51 12.04 3.82
C VAL A 373 -19.03 12.45 3.95
N ALA A 374 -18.13 11.85 3.18
CA ALA A 374 -16.72 12.20 3.16
C ALA A 374 -16.49 13.66 2.72
N ALA A 375 -17.21 14.13 1.70
CA ALA A 375 -17.13 15.52 1.23
C ALA A 375 -17.62 16.53 2.28
N ALA A 376 -18.62 16.18 3.08
CA ALA A 376 -19.06 17.00 4.21
C ALA A 376 -18.03 16.96 5.35
N ALA A 377 -17.54 15.77 5.71
CA ALA A 377 -16.55 15.58 6.77
C ALA A 377 -15.26 16.38 6.55
N ILE A 378 -14.76 16.48 5.32
CA ILE A 378 -13.59 17.31 4.96
C ILE A 378 -13.77 18.79 5.33
N ARG A 379 -15.02 19.28 5.43
CA ARG A 379 -15.34 20.68 5.72
C ARG A 379 -15.71 20.94 7.18
N MET A 380 -15.74 19.91 8.00
CA MET A 380 -16.06 20.04 9.42
C MET A 380 -15.00 20.89 10.14
N PRO A 381 -15.41 21.85 11.00
CA PRO A 381 -14.49 22.77 11.65
C PRO A 381 -13.74 22.15 12.82
N LEU A 382 -14.28 21.12 13.44
CA LEU A 382 -13.67 20.44 14.57
C LEU A 382 -13.21 19.03 14.23
N THR A 383 -12.34 18.51 15.08
CA THR A 383 -11.99 17.10 15.18
C THR A 383 -12.33 16.60 16.59
N LEU A 384 -12.35 15.30 16.80
CA LEU A 384 -12.54 14.74 18.14
C LEU A 384 -11.52 15.34 19.13
N ALA A 385 -10.27 15.52 18.71
CA ALA A 385 -9.22 16.13 19.53
C ALA A 385 -9.53 17.61 19.87
N SER A 386 -9.92 18.41 18.88
CA SER A 386 -10.25 19.84 19.12
C SER A 386 -11.58 20.03 19.84
N ALA A 387 -12.46 19.04 19.85
CA ALA A 387 -13.67 19.02 20.66
C ALA A 387 -13.42 18.66 22.14
N GLY A 388 -12.15 18.55 22.55
CA GLY A 388 -11.75 18.32 23.94
C GLY A 388 -11.62 16.85 24.35
N TRP A 389 -11.36 15.94 23.38
CA TRP A 389 -11.22 14.51 23.64
C TRP A 389 -9.85 13.97 23.23
N LYS A 390 -9.20 13.21 24.11
CA LYS A 390 -7.94 12.51 23.85
C LYS A 390 -8.20 11.03 23.62
N ALA A 391 -7.76 10.53 22.48
CA ALA A 391 -7.73 9.11 22.18
C ALA A 391 -6.38 8.50 22.57
N SER A 392 -6.41 7.32 23.17
CA SER A 392 -5.24 6.51 23.49
C SER A 392 -5.56 5.02 23.28
N THR A 393 -4.56 4.20 23.06
CA THR A 393 -4.75 2.74 23.02
C THR A 393 -4.66 2.18 24.43
N GLY A 394 -5.46 1.17 24.76
CA GLY A 394 -5.37 0.42 26.01
C GLY A 394 -3.93 -0.02 26.28
N PRO A 395 -3.41 0.20 27.49
CA PRO A 395 -1.98 0.01 27.79
C PRO A 395 -1.57 -1.45 27.95
N LEU A 396 -2.50 -2.38 28.15
CA LEU A 396 -2.18 -3.79 28.41
C LEU A 396 -1.90 -4.55 27.12
N VAL A 397 -0.64 -4.92 26.91
CA VAL A 397 -0.23 -5.90 25.89
C VAL A 397 -0.18 -7.28 26.56
N TRP A 398 -1.32 -7.96 26.60
CA TRP A 398 -1.56 -9.15 27.42
C TRP A 398 -0.55 -10.29 27.20
N ASN A 399 -0.10 -10.51 25.98
CA ASN A 399 0.85 -11.57 25.65
C ASN A 399 2.25 -11.36 26.26
N ARG A 400 2.56 -10.14 26.73
CA ARG A 400 3.78 -9.80 27.47
C ARG A 400 3.63 -9.93 28.99
N ARG A 401 2.42 -10.19 29.46
CA ARG A 401 2.03 -10.18 30.88
C ARG A 401 1.22 -11.43 31.25
N LYS A 402 1.38 -12.53 30.51
CA LYS A 402 0.61 -13.77 30.71
C LYS A 402 0.68 -14.33 32.13
N GLU A 403 1.84 -14.21 32.76
CA GLU A 403 2.09 -14.72 34.12
C GLU A 403 1.39 -13.90 35.21
N ASP A 404 1.03 -12.63 34.91
CA ASP A 404 0.33 -11.74 35.81
C ASP A 404 -1.19 -11.80 35.67
N ILE A 405 -1.70 -12.58 34.69
CA ILE A 405 -3.13 -12.65 34.37
C ILE A 405 -3.74 -13.91 34.98
N ALA A 406 -4.85 -13.74 35.69
CA ALA A 406 -5.60 -14.81 36.36
C ALA A 406 -7.11 -14.73 36.11
N ALA A 407 -7.79 -15.86 36.33
CA ALA A 407 -9.25 -15.95 36.27
C ALA A 407 -9.95 -15.28 37.47
N GLN A 408 -9.29 -15.28 38.64
CA GLN A 408 -9.84 -14.78 39.91
C GLN A 408 -9.05 -13.60 40.45
N ALA A 409 -9.73 -12.73 41.19
CA ALA A 409 -9.11 -11.59 41.85
C ALA A 409 -8.14 -12.05 42.94
N GLY A 410 -6.86 -11.66 42.81
CA GLY A 410 -5.84 -11.77 43.85
C GLY A 410 -5.61 -10.45 44.58
N VAL A 411 -4.72 -10.45 45.57
CA VAL A 411 -4.32 -9.22 46.28
C VAL A 411 -3.70 -8.23 45.27
N GLY A 412 -4.25 -7.02 45.18
CA GLY A 412 -3.72 -5.98 44.27
C GLY A 412 -4.06 -6.17 42.80
N ALA A 413 -4.85 -7.19 42.46
CA ALA A 413 -5.30 -7.41 41.09
C ALA A 413 -6.44 -6.46 40.69
N VAL A 414 -6.48 -6.09 39.40
CA VAL A 414 -7.48 -5.19 38.81
C VAL A 414 -8.14 -5.89 37.63
N PRO A 415 -9.46 -5.74 37.43
CA PRO A 415 -10.16 -6.34 36.29
C PRO A 415 -9.58 -5.87 34.96
N ILE A 416 -9.48 -6.79 34.00
CA ILE A 416 -9.09 -6.49 32.62
C ILE A 416 -10.34 -6.34 31.78
N LEU A 417 -10.42 -5.23 31.04
CA LEU A 417 -11.46 -4.98 30.07
C LEU A 417 -10.93 -5.28 28.66
N TRP A 418 -11.52 -6.27 28.01
CA TRP A 418 -11.15 -6.78 26.70
C TRP A 418 -12.01 -6.18 25.60
N ALA A 419 -11.54 -6.28 24.34
CA ALA A 419 -12.36 -5.89 23.20
C ALA A 419 -13.65 -6.74 23.09
N ALA A 420 -13.62 -8.01 23.51
CA ALA A 420 -14.79 -8.88 23.55
C ALA A 420 -15.86 -8.43 24.56
N ASP A 421 -15.47 -7.71 25.60
CA ASP A 421 -16.39 -7.18 26.61
C ASP A 421 -17.23 -5.98 26.11
N ILE A 422 -16.99 -5.50 24.88
CA ILE A 422 -17.68 -4.37 24.25
C ILE A 422 -18.58 -4.89 23.15
N ASP A 423 -19.89 -4.83 23.34
CA ASP A 423 -20.89 -5.21 22.34
C ASP A 423 -22.12 -4.32 22.39
N GLY A 424 -22.66 -3.92 21.23
CA GLY A 424 -23.91 -3.19 21.09
C GLY A 424 -24.02 -1.89 21.89
N GLY A 425 -22.88 -1.26 22.25
CA GLY A 425 -22.82 -0.05 23.08
C GLY A 425 -22.80 -0.34 24.60
N ILE A 426 -22.75 -1.60 24.98
CA ILE A 426 -22.74 -2.08 26.37
C ILE A 426 -21.39 -2.68 26.72
N ILE A 427 -20.99 -2.57 27.98
CA ILE A 427 -19.81 -3.25 28.54
C ILE A 427 -20.33 -4.38 29.44
N HIS A 428 -19.94 -5.61 29.14
CA HIS A 428 -20.28 -6.81 29.90
C HIS A 428 -19.04 -7.72 30.02
N GLN A 429 -19.12 -8.71 30.90
CA GLN A 429 -18.03 -9.72 30.98
C GLN A 429 -18.31 -10.83 29.97
N ASP A 430 -17.48 -10.92 28.93
CA ASP A 430 -17.55 -12.00 27.96
C ASP A 430 -16.92 -13.28 28.51
N SER A 431 -17.68 -14.37 28.53
CA SER A 431 -17.25 -15.67 29.08
C SER A 431 -16.00 -16.26 28.38
N ALA A 432 -15.74 -15.91 27.14
CA ALA A 432 -14.53 -16.31 26.43
C ALA A 432 -13.24 -15.77 27.10
N ARG A 433 -13.36 -14.80 28.01
CA ARG A 433 -12.26 -14.18 28.76
C ARG A 433 -12.23 -14.53 30.26
N ASP A 434 -13.09 -15.42 30.72
CA ASP A 434 -13.17 -15.78 32.17
C ASP A 434 -11.86 -16.30 32.73
N GLY A 435 -11.06 -17.03 31.96
CA GLY A 435 -9.72 -17.47 32.34
C GLY A 435 -8.65 -16.36 32.44
N GLN A 436 -8.95 -15.13 32.00
CA GLN A 436 -8.03 -14.01 31.86
C GLN A 436 -8.64 -12.70 32.36
N ARG A 437 -9.31 -12.74 33.54
CA ARG A 437 -10.17 -11.65 33.99
C ARG A 437 -9.45 -10.57 34.79
N TYR A 438 -8.35 -10.90 35.49
CA TYR A 438 -7.66 -9.99 36.40
C TYR A 438 -6.18 -9.90 36.10
N LEU A 439 -5.60 -8.70 36.22
CA LEU A 439 -4.18 -8.41 36.12
C LEU A 439 -3.60 -8.10 37.49
N THR A 440 -2.59 -8.83 37.93
CA THR A 440 -1.77 -8.44 39.08
C THR A 440 -0.87 -7.27 38.68
N LEU A 441 -0.99 -6.15 39.40
CA LEU A 441 -0.23 -4.93 39.11
C LEU A 441 1.15 -4.96 39.76
N HIS A 442 2.17 -4.48 39.04
CA HIS A 442 3.47 -4.12 39.61
C HIS A 442 3.45 -2.63 40.03
N ASP A 443 4.39 -2.20 40.86
CA ASP A 443 4.39 -0.84 41.46
C ASP A 443 4.24 0.30 40.45
N ARG A 444 4.80 0.14 39.24
CA ARG A 444 4.74 1.15 38.18
C ARG A 444 3.44 1.13 37.37
N ASP A 445 2.73 0.02 37.39
CA ASP A 445 1.57 -0.21 36.51
C ASP A 445 0.38 0.66 36.91
N ARG A 446 0.16 0.87 38.18
CA ARG A 446 -1.01 1.61 38.69
C ARG A 446 -1.15 2.99 38.06
N ARG A 447 -0.03 3.70 37.92
CA ARG A 447 -0.01 5.06 37.33
C ARG A 447 -0.20 5.07 35.82
N VAL A 448 0.21 4.01 35.12
CA VAL A 448 0.29 3.97 33.65
C VAL A 448 -0.86 3.17 33.05
N MET A 449 -1.30 2.12 33.73
CA MET A 449 -2.23 1.13 33.17
C MET A 449 -3.65 1.22 33.70
N VAL A 450 -3.84 1.73 34.94
CA VAL A 450 -5.16 1.73 35.59
C VAL A 450 -6.01 2.90 35.09
N LEU A 451 -7.22 2.59 34.69
CA LEU A 451 -8.29 3.54 34.37
C LEU A 451 -9.30 3.53 35.53
N ASP A 452 -9.39 4.64 36.27
CA ASP A 452 -10.22 4.86 37.46
C ASP A 452 -11.23 6.00 37.29
N ARG A 453 -11.41 6.45 36.04
CA ARG A 453 -12.34 7.53 35.69
C ARG A 453 -13.19 7.13 34.49
N PRO A 454 -14.41 7.68 34.37
CA PRO A 454 -15.26 7.47 33.20
C PRO A 454 -14.55 7.77 31.91
N ALA A 455 -14.87 7.00 30.87
CA ALA A 455 -14.26 7.09 29.55
C ALA A 455 -15.21 6.50 28.49
N ILE A 456 -14.92 6.74 27.21
CA ILE A 456 -15.51 5.98 26.11
C ILE A 456 -14.51 4.95 25.63
N LEU A 457 -14.96 3.73 25.49
CA LEU A 457 -14.16 2.63 24.94
C LEU A 457 -14.58 2.37 23.50
N VAL A 458 -13.62 2.16 22.61
CA VAL A 458 -13.89 1.87 21.21
C VAL A 458 -13.05 0.67 20.79
N GLN A 459 -13.69 -0.38 20.26
CA GLN A 459 -12.93 -1.51 19.72
C GLN A 459 -11.92 -1.03 18.68
N ARG A 460 -10.67 -1.50 18.80
CA ARG A 460 -9.59 -1.10 17.90
C ARG A 460 -9.48 -2.01 16.68
N THR A 461 -9.58 -3.32 16.89
CA THR A 461 -9.43 -4.31 15.82
C THR A 461 -10.79 -4.65 15.24
N THR A 462 -11.19 -3.87 14.24
CA THR A 462 -12.42 -4.06 13.48
C THR A 462 -12.06 -4.07 12.01
N ALA A 463 -12.22 -5.22 11.35
CA ALA A 463 -11.87 -5.35 9.93
C ALA A 463 -12.78 -4.46 9.05
N PRO A 464 -12.31 -3.96 7.90
CA PRO A 464 -13.14 -3.19 6.96
C PRO A 464 -14.40 -3.93 6.48
N GLU A 465 -14.36 -5.24 6.48
CA GLU A 465 -15.46 -6.14 6.08
C GLU A 465 -16.53 -6.30 7.16
N GLN A 466 -16.22 -5.96 8.42
CA GLN A 466 -17.20 -6.01 9.51
C GLN A 466 -18.33 -5.01 9.30
N MET A 467 -19.50 -5.31 9.84
CA MET A 467 -20.69 -4.45 9.75
C MET A 467 -20.40 -3.03 10.26
N ARG A 468 -19.61 -2.91 11.33
CA ARG A 468 -19.23 -1.64 11.96
C ARG A 468 -17.73 -1.53 12.17
N ARG A 469 -17.19 -0.36 11.87
CA ARG A 469 -15.81 0.02 12.18
C ARG A 469 -15.72 0.69 13.56
N LEU A 470 -16.71 1.49 13.91
CA LEU A 470 -16.82 2.11 15.21
C LEU A 470 -17.77 1.28 16.07
N VAL A 471 -17.22 0.67 17.10
CA VAL A 471 -17.96 -0.08 18.13
C VAL A 471 -17.63 0.57 19.47
N PRO A 472 -18.32 1.67 19.82
CA PRO A 472 -18.13 2.39 21.07
C PRO A 472 -18.98 1.80 22.19
N ALA A 473 -18.52 1.95 23.44
CA ALA A 473 -19.32 1.75 24.64
C ALA A 473 -18.93 2.76 25.71
N GLU A 474 -19.90 3.19 26.50
CA GLU A 474 -19.66 4.12 27.58
C GLU A 474 -19.22 3.40 28.86
N LEU A 475 -18.00 3.67 29.32
CA LEU A 475 -17.56 3.33 30.67
C LEU A 475 -18.00 4.47 31.59
N SER A 476 -19.27 4.45 32.00
CA SER A 476 -19.83 5.43 32.94
C SER A 476 -19.26 5.20 34.35
N LYS A 477 -19.52 6.14 35.26
CA LYS A 477 -19.15 5.96 36.67
C LYS A 477 -19.79 4.70 37.26
N GLN A 478 -21.06 4.45 36.96
CA GLN A 478 -21.79 3.27 37.46
C GLN A 478 -21.14 1.98 36.95
N VAL A 479 -20.89 1.88 35.63
CA VAL A 479 -20.24 0.70 35.05
C VAL A 479 -18.86 0.48 35.65
N LEU A 480 -18.08 1.56 35.84
CA LEU A 480 -16.77 1.48 36.47
C LEU A 480 -16.86 0.97 37.91
N ASP A 481 -17.85 1.44 38.70
CA ASP A 481 -18.08 0.98 40.07
C ASP A 481 -18.50 -0.51 40.10
N ASP A 482 -19.35 -0.97 39.16
CA ASP A 482 -19.70 -2.38 39.00
C ASP A 482 -18.49 -3.28 38.66
N TRP A 483 -17.45 -2.71 38.07
CA TRP A 483 -16.16 -3.37 37.79
C TRP A 483 -15.14 -3.18 38.91
N GLY A 484 -15.53 -2.72 40.10
CA GLY A 484 -14.65 -2.54 41.26
C GLY A 484 -13.95 -1.20 41.35
N GLY A 485 -14.44 -0.18 40.64
CA GLY A 485 -13.97 1.22 40.69
C GLY A 485 -12.71 1.50 39.86
N SER A 486 -12.11 0.46 39.27
CA SER A 486 -10.95 0.64 38.37
C SER A 486 -10.76 -0.57 37.46
N VAL A 487 -10.25 -0.34 36.24
CA VAL A 487 -9.99 -1.38 35.25
C VAL A 487 -8.65 -1.16 34.54
N VAL A 488 -8.11 -2.22 33.94
CA VAL A 488 -7.00 -2.14 32.98
C VAL A 488 -7.54 -2.49 31.61
N VAL A 489 -7.32 -1.62 30.62
CA VAL A 489 -7.85 -1.80 29.27
C VAL A 489 -6.79 -2.48 28.38
N GLU A 490 -7.21 -3.53 27.68
CA GLU A 490 -6.38 -4.30 26.76
C GLU A 490 -6.13 -3.54 25.45
N ASN A 491 -5.03 -3.83 24.77
CA ASN A 491 -4.52 -3.02 23.64
C ASN A 491 -5.32 -3.16 22.31
N HIS A 492 -6.35 -4.01 22.25
CA HIS A 492 -7.32 -4.03 21.16
C HIS A 492 -8.53 -3.13 21.41
N VAL A 493 -8.47 -2.29 22.44
CA VAL A 493 -9.46 -1.24 22.75
C VAL A 493 -8.76 0.12 22.75
N ASN A 494 -9.39 1.12 22.16
CA ASN A 494 -9.03 2.52 22.32
C ASN A 494 -9.86 3.14 23.46
N VAL A 495 -9.22 4.04 24.19
CA VAL A 495 -9.82 4.78 25.32
C VAL A 495 -9.89 6.26 24.96
N LEU A 496 -11.10 6.83 24.97
CA LEU A 496 -11.33 8.26 24.80
C LEU A 496 -11.61 8.88 26.16
N ARG A 497 -10.86 9.92 26.51
CA ARG A 497 -11.00 10.67 27.77
C ARG A 497 -11.12 12.16 27.47
N PRO A 498 -11.94 12.90 28.21
CA PRO A 498 -11.96 14.35 28.09
C PRO A 498 -10.61 14.95 28.50
N THR A 499 -10.20 16.01 27.85
CA THR A 499 -8.98 16.76 28.17
C THR A 499 -9.24 17.97 29.05
N THR A 500 -10.51 18.32 29.23
CA THR A 500 -11.04 19.42 30.05
C THR A 500 -12.25 18.94 30.84
N ASP A 501 -12.60 19.65 31.89
CA ASP A 501 -13.81 19.34 32.70
C ASP A 501 -15.12 19.60 31.93
N SER A 502 -15.08 20.41 30.88
CA SER A 502 -16.22 20.74 30.03
C SER A 502 -15.85 20.58 28.55
N PRO A 503 -15.80 19.36 28.01
CA PRO A 503 -15.60 19.14 26.59
C PRO A 503 -16.83 19.66 25.80
N THR A 504 -16.62 19.96 24.51
CA THR A 504 -17.65 20.53 23.62
C THR A 504 -18.89 19.62 23.47
N ILE A 505 -18.75 18.34 23.73
CA ILE A 505 -19.80 17.31 23.69
C ILE A 505 -19.61 16.39 24.89
N SER A 506 -20.71 16.03 25.58
CA SER A 506 -20.68 15.14 26.75
C SER A 506 -20.24 13.70 26.37
N GLN A 507 -19.77 12.94 27.37
CA GLN A 507 -19.37 11.54 27.18
C GLN A 507 -20.55 10.69 26.67
N ALA A 508 -21.71 10.80 27.26
CA ALA A 508 -22.89 10.03 26.89
C ALA A 508 -23.32 10.35 25.45
N THR A 509 -23.36 11.62 25.07
CA THR A 509 -23.75 12.04 23.71
C THR A 509 -22.71 11.64 22.69
N LEU A 510 -21.41 11.83 22.98
CA LEU A 510 -20.36 11.40 22.07
C LEU A 510 -20.38 9.88 21.84
N THR A 511 -20.65 9.08 22.86
CA THR A 511 -20.77 7.62 22.70
C THR A 511 -21.90 7.28 21.72
N ARG A 512 -23.09 7.91 21.88
CA ARG A 512 -24.23 7.73 20.96
C ARG A 512 -23.88 8.18 19.53
N VAL A 513 -23.22 9.33 19.39
CA VAL A 513 -22.79 9.87 18.07
C VAL A 513 -21.82 8.92 17.37
N LEU A 514 -20.81 8.41 18.08
CA LEU A 514 -19.86 7.43 17.52
C LEU A 514 -20.54 6.11 17.12
N ALA A 515 -21.66 5.76 17.74
CA ALA A 515 -22.45 4.59 17.38
C ALA A 515 -23.33 4.79 16.14
N THR A 516 -23.46 6.01 15.58
CA THR A 516 -24.26 6.26 14.39
C THR A 516 -23.61 5.67 13.11
N GLU A 517 -24.45 5.28 12.15
CA GLU A 517 -23.95 4.82 10.83
C GLU A 517 -23.14 5.90 10.13
N THR A 518 -23.53 7.16 10.26
CA THR A 518 -22.86 8.29 9.62
C THR A 518 -21.39 8.40 10.04
N LEU A 519 -21.10 8.33 11.35
CA LEU A 519 -19.73 8.37 11.85
C LEU A 519 -18.93 7.11 11.45
N ASP A 520 -19.58 5.95 11.39
CA ASP A 520 -18.96 4.74 10.88
C ASP A 520 -18.51 4.89 9.42
N ARG A 521 -19.32 5.50 8.57
CA ARG A 521 -18.99 5.81 7.15
C ARG A 521 -17.88 6.84 7.04
N VAL A 522 -17.84 7.86 7.91
CA VAL A 522 -16.70 8.80 8.00
C VAL A 522 -15.43 8.04 8.36
N MET A 523 -15.48 7.16 9.38
CA MET A 523 -14.32 6.37 9.80
C MET A 523 -13.82 5.44 8.70
N ARG A 524 -14.72 4.82 7.93
CA ARG A 524 -14.36 4.00 6.75
C ARG A 524 -13.65 4.82 5.68
N SER A 525 -14.03 6.08 5.50
CA SER A 525 -13.37 6.99 4.57
C SER A 525 -11.99 7.47 5.06
N LEU A 526 -11.74 7.38 6.36
CA LEU A 526 -10.48 7.77 7.01
C LEU A 526 -9.48 6.62 7.05
N SER A 527 -9.92 5.42 7.46
CA SER A 527 -9.04 4.27 7.71
C SER A 527 -9.42 3.06 6.87
N GLY A 528 -8.44 2.54 6.11
CA GLY A 528 -8.52 1.25 5.41
C GLY A 528 -7.76 0.12 6.12
N SER A 529 -7.08 0.40 7.23
CA SER A 529 -6.33 -0.61 7.98
C SER A 529 -7.27 -1.51 8.79
N VAL A 530 -6.81 -2.72 9.16
CA VAL A 530 -7.56 -3.67 10.02
C VAL A 530 -7.82 -3.08 11.42
N ALA A 531 -6.99 -2.13 11.88
CA ALA A 531 -7.12 -1.51 13.19
C ALA A 531 -7.44 -0.01 13.07
N VAL A 532 -8.44 0.45 13.82
CA VAL A 532 -8.72 1.87 14.05
C VAL A 532 -7.71 2.39 15.07
N SER A 533 -6.82 3.27 14.67
CA SER A 533 -5.81 3.83 15.58
C SER A 533 -6.36 4.99 16.41
N ALA A 534 -5.76 5.22 17.59
CA ALA A 534 -6.06 6.38 18.40
C ALA A 534 -5.81 7.71 17.67
N TYR A 535 -4.81 7.73 16.77
CA TYR A 535 -4.51 8.90 15.94
C TYR A 535 -5.62 9.20 14.92
N GLU A 536 -6.17 8.17 14.27
CA GLU A 536 -7.30 8.31 13.34
C GLU A 536 -8.59 8.73 14.08
N LEU A 537 -8.85 8.16 15.27
CA LEU A 537 -9.97 8.58 16.11
C LEU A 537 -9.85 10.05 16.53
N ALA A 538 -8.67 10.48 16.97
CA ALA A 538 -8.44 11.88 17.36
C ALA A 538 -8.69 12.87 16.20
N ALA A 539 -8.47 12.43 14.96
CA ALA A 539 -8.69 13.21 13.75
C ALA A 539 -10.13 13.10 13.19
N LEU A 540 -11.02 12.32 13.82
CA LEU A 540 -12.41 12.16 13.35
C LEU A 540 -13.10 13.54 13.30
N PRO A 541 -13.58 13.98 12.10
CA PRO A 541 -14.18 15.30 11.95
C PRO A 541 -15.51 15.42 12.65
N LEU A 542 -15.73 16.54 13.30
CA LEU A 542 -16.99 16.88 14.00
C LEU A 542 -17.49 18.27 13.57
N PRO A 543 -18.81 18.51 13.61
CA PRO A 543 -19.37 19.81 13.31
C PRO A 543 -19.04 20.86 14.38
N ALA A 544 -19.46 22.10 14.16
CA ALA A 544 -19.26 23.20 15.09
C ALA A 544 -19.90 22.94 16.47
N ALA A 545 -19.37 23.61 17.49
CA ALA A 545 -19.77 23.43 18.88
C ALA A 545 -21.27 23.59 19.12
N GLU A 546 -21.90 24.54 18.43
CA GLU A 546 -23.35 24.82 18.55
C GLU A 546 -24.18 23.63 18.04
N VAL A 547 -23.70 22.97 16.96
CA VAL A 547 -24.37 21.78 16.44
C VAL A 547 -24.20 20.60 17.40
N LEU A 548 -22.98 20.40 17.95
CA LEU A 548 -22.75 19.36 18.96
C LEU A 548 -23.62 19.57 20.22
N ALA A 549 -23.74 20.80 20.70
CA ALA A 549 -24.59 21.15 21.84
C ALA A 549 -26.08 20.84 21.57
N SER A 550 -26.55 21.02 20.34
CA SER A 550 -27.94 20.70 19.98
C SER A 550 -28.25 19.19 20.00
N TRP A 551 -27.25 18.33 20.08
CA TRP A 551 -27.43 16.88 20.13
C TRP A 551 -27.54 16.31 21.57
N GLU A 552 -27.25 17.12 22.58
CA GLU A 552 -27.20 16.64 23.98
C GLU A 552 -28.54 16.01 24.44
N GLU A 553 -29.66 16.59 24.03
CA GLU A 553 -31.02 16.11 24.38
C GLU A 553 -31.56 15.06 23.39
N LEU A 554 -30.80 14.73 22.33
CA LEU A 554 -31.26 13.81 21.29
C LEU A 554 -30.81 12.36 21.56
N SER A 555 -31.67 11.41 21.18
CA SER A 555 -31.35 9.97 21.25
C SER A 555 -32.09 9.20 20.15
N GLY A 556 -31.66 7.94 19.91
CA GLY A 556 -32.27 7.06 18.93
C GLY A 556 -32.33 7.68 17.53
N THR A 557 -33.44 7.51 16.83
CA THR A 557 -33.64 7.98 15.46
C THR A 557 -33.51 9.50 15.31
N ALA A 558 -33.92 10.28 16.32
CA ALA A 558 -33.80 11.75 16.30
C ALA A 558 -32.32 12.19 16.24
N LEU A 559 -31.45 11.52 17.02
CA LEU A 559 -30.02 11.76 16.97
C LEU A 559 -29.42 11.30 15.62
N ASP A 560 -29.79 10.11 15.15
CA ASP A 560 -29.30 9.58 13.86
C ASP A 560 -29.62 10.53 12.69
N ASP A 561 -30.86 11.07 12.67
CA ASP A 561 -31.28 12.01 11.63
C ASP A 561 -30.56 13.35 11.75
N ALA A 562 -30.35 13.87 12.97
CA ALA A 562 -29.59 15.10 13.19
C ALA A 562 -28.14 14.97 12.77
N VAL A 563 -27.48 13.87 13.14
CA VAL A 563 -26.10 13.56 12.71
C VAL A 563 -26.05 13.42 11.20
N LYS A 564 -26.95 12.65 10.57
CA LYS A 564 -27.03 12.49 9.13
C LYS A 564 -27.26 13.82 8.41
N ALA A 565 -28.07 14.71 8.98
CA ALA A 565 -28.31 16.05 8.41
C ALA A 565 -27.03 16.92 8.44
N ALA A 566 -26.27 16.89 9.55
CA ALA A 566 -25.02 17.64 9.68
C ALA A 566 -23.95 17.21 8.67
N TYR A 567 -23.93 15.92 8.30
CA TYR A 567 -23.00 15.36 7.31
C TYR A 567 -23.59 15.28 5.89
N ARG A 568 -24.71 15.92 5.63
CA ARG A 568 -25.20 16.11 4.26
C ARG A 568 -24.43 17.24 3.60
N VAL A 569 -24.06 17.02 2.34
CA VAL A 569 -23.64 18.13 1.49
C VAL A 569 -24.88 18.98 1.29
N GLY A 570 -24.91 20.18 1.87
CA GLY A 570 -25.98 21.12 1.61
C GLY A 570 -26.18 21.25 0.11
N GLY A 571 -27.38 20.99 -0.37
CA GLY A 571 -27.74 21.29 -1.75
C GLY A 571 -27.50 22.78 -1.97
N LEU A 572 -26.63 23.10 -2.94
CA LEU A 572 -26.60 24.38 -3.62
C LEU A 572 -27.78 24.43 -4.56
#